data_37d30c08a4c097522db9ead1cb79a0aa
#
_entry.id   37d30c08a4c097522db9ead1cb79a0aa
#
_cell.length_a   1.000
_cell.length_b   1.000
_cell.length_c   1.000
_cell.angle_alpha   90.00
_cell.angle_beta   90.00
_cell.angle_gamma   90.00
#
_symmetry.space_group_name_H-M   'P 1'
#
loop_
_entity.id
_entity.type
_entity.pdbx_description
1 polymer ?
#
loop_
_entity_poly.entity_id
_entity_poly.type
_entity_poly.pdbx_seq_one_letter_code
_entity_poly.pdbx_strand_id
1 'polypeptide(L)'
;MVDLHSGGSSVGCVLQNLFRHPVQYFVRRWNWKSAVLSSLVRSTLFFAANLGAGLPAARSAFLTELVFRATTAGFYGALTQAFRDVRPAWTGTVAGMILLPVTTHLLEFIVHYLRGTARLGESIALSVAFTALSTSFNLYAMRRGAFTVGDGSHSLWRDLGRVPTLLLDFSRVIVRGIFRFA
;
A
#
# COMPACT_ATOMS: atom_id res chain seq x y z
N MET A 1 30.36 3.49 -0.36
CA MET A 1 29.50 4.62 0.07
C MET A 1 29.04 5.26 -1.23
N VAL A 2 27.88 4.87 -1.75
CA VAL A 2 27.36 5.40 -3.02
C VAL A 2 26.63 6.69 -2.70
N ASP A 3 27.12 7.79 -3.23
CA ASP A 3 26.51 9.13 -3.13
C ASP A 3 25.07 9.11 -3.65
N LEU A 4 24.12 9.18 -2.73
CA LEU A 4 22.67 9.26 -3.01
C LEU A 4 22.16 10.73 -3.01
N HIS A 5 23.04 11.70 -3.19
CA HIS A 5 22.72 13.12 -3.08
C HIS A 5 23.01 13.87 -4.38
N SER A 6 22.11 13.72 -5.37
CA SER A 6 21.78 14.79 -6.34
C SER A 6 21.01 14.23 -7.54
N GLY A 7 19.72 14.44 -7.56
CA GLY A 7 18.84 14.03 -8.66
C GLY A 7 17.93 12.88 -8.27
N GLY A 8 16.60 13.09 -8.25
CA GLY A 8 15.62 12.09 -7.88
C GLY A 8 15.83 10.77 -8.61
N SER A 9 15.76 9.67 -7.89
CA SER A 9 15.93 8.32 -8.42
C SER A 9 14.93 8.04 -9.54
N SER A 10 15.36 7.45 -10.65
CA SER A 10 14.43 6.93 -11.66
C SER A 10 13.78 5.62 -11.19
N VAL A 11 12.62 5.26 -11.77
CA VAL A 11 11.97 3.96 -11.51
C VAL A 11 12.94 2.81 -11.77
N GLY A 12 13.72 2.86 -12.87
CA GLY A 12 14.71 1.84 -13.20
C GLY A 12 15.81 1.69 -12.14
N CYS A 13 16.30 2.81 -11.60
CA CYS A 13 17.28 2.79 -10.52
C CYS A 13 16.72 2.13 -9.24
N VAL A 14 15.47 2.45 -8.87
CA VAL A 14 14.82 1.81 -7.70
C VAL A 14 14.66 0.31 -7.92
N LEU A 15 14.17 -0.12 -9.10
CA LEU A 15 14.04 -1.55 -9.43
C LEU A 15 15.39 -2.26 -9.41
N GLN A 16 16.42 -1.69 -10.02
CA GLN A 16 17.78 -2.26 -10.01
C GLN A 16 18.30 -2.43 -8.59
N ASN A 17 18.12 -1.45 -7.73
CA ASN A 17 18.51 -1.51 -6.32
C ASN A 17 17.73 -2.57 -5.53
N LEU A 18 16.42 -2.73 -5.81
CA LEU A 18 15.59 -3.79 -5.23
C LEU A 18 16.11 -5.19 -5.58
N PHE A 19 16.51 -5.41 -6.85
CA PHE A 19 17.08 -6.68 -7.28
C PHE A 19 18.49 -6.93 -6.72
N ARG A 20 19.33 -5.90 -6.61
CA ARG A 20 20.70 -6.04 -6.11
C ARG A 20 20.78 -6.19 -4.59
N HIS A 21 19.84 -5.58 -3.85
CA HIS A 21 19.85 -5.54 -2.39
C HIS A 21 18.50 -5.94 -1.77
N PRO A 22 17.94 -7.15 -2.10
CA PRO A 22 16.59 -7.53 -1.68
C PRO A 22 16.42 -7.56 -0.16
N VAL A 23 17.41 -8.08 0.57
CA VAL A 23 17.37 -8.13 2.04
C VAL A 23 17.26 -6.74 2.66
N GLN A 24 17.98 -5.75 2.12
CA GLN A 24 17.93 -4.38 2.62
C GLN A 24 16.55 -3.76 2.43
N TYR A 25 15.93 -3.96 1.28
CA TYR A 25 14.64 -3.35 0.97
C TYR A 25 13.46 -4.12 1.57
N PHE A 26 13.47 -5.45 1.54
CA PHE A 26 12.32 -6.24 1.98
C PHE A 26 12.37 -6.59 3.47
N VAL A 27 13.56 -6.73 4.08
CA VAL A 27 13.68 -7.13 5.48
C VAL A 27 14.00 -5.93 6.37
N ARG A 28 15.09 -5.20 6.09
CA ARG A 28 15.53 -4.10 6.97
C ARG A 28 14.63 -2.87 6.89
N ARG A 29 13.97 -2.64 5.74
CA ARG A 29 13.01 -1.53 5.53
C ARG A 29 11.56 -1.99 5.57
N TRP A 30 11.29 -3.19 6.14
CA TRP A 30 9.92 -3.68 6.31
C TRP A 30 9.04 -2.64 7.01
N ASN A 31 7.97 -2.22 6.36
CA ASN A 31 7.14 -1.13 6.86
C ASN A 31 6.03 -1.67 7.75
N TRP A 32 6.31 -1.83 9.04
CA TRP A 32 5.37 -2.32 10.04
C TRP A 32 4.10 -1.45 10.17
N LYS A 33 4.21 -0.13 9.94
CA LYS A 33 3.04 0.76 9.96
C LYS A 33 2.07 0.42 8.84
N SER A 34 2.58 0.20 7.63
CA SER A 34 1.79 -0.28 6.50
C SER A 34 1.19 -1.66 6.77
N ALA A 35 1.93 -2.56 7.43
CA ALA A 35 1.43 -3.88 7.80
C ALA A 35 0.23 -3.77 8.74
N VAL A 36 0.33 -3.01 9.83
CA VAL A 36 -0.75 -2.82 10.81
C VAL A 36 -1.97 -2.18 10.15
N LEU A 37 -1.79 -1.04 9.49
CA LEU A 37 -2.92 -0.29 8.90
C LEU A 37 -3.62 -1.08 7.78
N SER A 38 -2.84 -1.67 6.87
CA SER A 38 -3.39 -2.47 5.78
C SER A 38 -4.12 -3.72 6.29
N SER A 39 -3.56 -4.41 7.29
CA SER A 39 -4.20 -5.60 7.87
C SER A 39 -5.56 -5.26 8.46
N LEU A 40 -5.65 -4.22 9.28
CA LEU A 40 -6.91 -3.83 9.93
C LEU A 40 -7.96 -3.38 8.91
N VAL A 41 -7.61 -2.49 8.00
CA VAL A 41 -8.57 -1.93 7.04
C VAL A 41 -9.06 -3.00 6.08
N ARG A 42 -8.16 -3.76 5.47
CA ARG A 42 -8.54 -4.73 4.43
C ARG A 42 -9.26 -5.95 4.98
N SER A 43 -8.87 -6.48 6.14
CA SER A 43 -9.63 -7.54 6.77
C SER A 43 -11.05 -7.12 7.14
N THR A 44 -11.25 -5.85 7.54
CA THR A 44 -12.59 -5.30 7.75
C THR A 44 -13.39 -5.21 6.44
N LEU A 45 -12.76 -4.84 5.32
CA LEU A 45 -13.41 -4.84 4.01
C LEU A 45 -13.83 -6.25 3.58
N PHE A 46 -12.96 -7.25 3.76
CA PHE A 46 -13.30 -8.66 3.46
C PHE A 46 -14.39 -9.20 4.37
N PHE A 47 -14.39 -8.83 5.65
CA PHE A 47 -15.48 -9.14 6.56
C PHE A 47 -16.80 -8.57 6.06
N ALA A 48 -16.85 -7.29 5.75
CA ALA A 48 -18.06 -6.62 5.28
C ALA A 48 -18.58 -7.21 3.96
N ALA A 49 -17.69 -7.49 2.99
CA ALA A 49 -18.06 -8.09 1.71
C ALA A 49 -18.67 -9.49 1.86
N ASN A 50 -18.28 -10.24 2.90
CA ASN A 50 -18.76 -11.61 3.12
C ASN A 50 -19.92 -11.72 4.13
N LEU A 51 -20.38 -10.61 4.72
CA LEU A 51 -21.53 -10.63 5.66
C LEU A 51 -22.81 -11.23 5.03
N GLY A 52 -23.04 -10.99 3.75
CA GLY A 52 -24.19 -11.55 3.02
C GLY A 52 -24.16 -13.09 2.88
N ALA A 53 -22.99 -13.72 3.05
CA ALA A 53 -22.83 -15.17 3.09
C ALA A 53 -22.89 -15.75 4.53
N GLY A 54 -23.17 -14.91 5.51
CA GLY A 54 -23.29 -15.26 6.91
C GLY A 54 -22.03 -15.01 7.73
N LEU A 55 -22.23 -14.91 9.05
CA LEU A 55 -21.17 -14.55 9.99
C LEU A 55 -19.96 -15.50 10.00
N PRO A 56 -20.11 -16.84 9.88
CA PRO A 56 -18.95 -17.74 9.78
C PRO A 56 -18.08 -17.46 8.56
N ALA A 57 -18.71 -17.21 7.37
CA ALA A 57 -17.99 -16.85 6.14
C ALA A 57 -17.26 -15.50 6.28
N ALA A 58 -17.92 -14.51 6.87
CA ALA A 58 -17.33 -13.19 7.10
C ALA A 58 -16.10 -13.28 8.04
N ARG A 59 -16.18 -14.06 9.13
CA ARG A 59 -15.06 -14.29 10.06
C ARG A 59 -13.90 -15.01 9.38
N SER A 60 -14.19 -16.04 8.58
CA SER A 60 -13.15 -16.78 7.83
C SER A 60 -12.42 -15.86 6.85
N ALA A 61 -13.15 -15.04 6.08
CA ALA A 61 -12.58 -14.07 5.15
C ALA A 61 -11.74 -13.01 5.89
N PHE A 62 -12.22 -12.49 7.01
CA PHE A 62 -11.48 -11.55 7.86
C PHE A 62 -10.14 -12.14 8.32
N LEU A 63 -10.15 -13.33 8.91
CA LEU A 63 -8.94 -13.96 9.43
C LEU A 63 -7.93 -14.30 8.32
N THR A 64 -8.43 -14.77 7.17
CA THR A 64 -7.58 -15.06 6.01
C THR A 64 -6.86 -13.79 5.53
N GLU A 65 -7.59 -12.69 5.34
CA GLU A 65 -7.00 -11.43 4.91
C GLU A 65 -6.10 -10.82 5.99
N LEU A 66 -6.47 -10.92 7.27
CA LEU A 66 -5.65 -10.43 8.38
C LEU A 66 -4.25 -11.09 8.38
N VAL A 67 -4.19 -12.41 8.31
CA VAL A 67 -2.93 -13.16 8.27
C VAL A 67 -2.15 -12.84 7.00
N PHE A 68 -2.81 -12.83 5.84
CA PHE A 68 -2.19 -12.50 4.56
C PHE A 68 -1.55 -11.10 4.59
N ARG A 69 -2.26 -10.09 5.08
CA ARG A 69 -1.74 -8.71 5.15
C ARG A 69 -0.71 -8.51 6.25
N ALA A 70 -0.86 -9.14 7.39
CA ALA A 70 0.14 -9.05 8.45
C ALA A 70 1.51 -9.55 7.97
N THR A 71 1.54 -10.53 7.06
CA THR A 71 2.78 -11.07 6.49
C THR A 71 3.29 -10.27 5.27
N THR A 72 2.40 -9.78 4.41
CA THR A 72 2.79 -9.22 3.09
C THR A 72 2.82 -7.70 3.03
N ALA A 73 1.94 -7.00 3.77
CA ALA A 73 1.76 -5.56 3.58
C ALA A 73 2.98 -4.72 3.99
N GLY A 74 3.81 -5.21 4.91
CA GLY A 74 5.05 -4.54 5.28
C GLY A 74 6.07 -4.50 4.13
N PHE A 75 6.13 -5.55 3.30
CA PHE A 75 6.95 -5.58 2.09
C PHE A 75 6.45 -4.58 1.05
N TYR A 76 5.13 -4.56 0.82
CA TYR A 76 4.52 -3.59 -0.10
C TYR A 76 4.68 -2.15 0.39
N GLY A 77 4.60 -1.92 1.69
CA GLY A 77 4.89 -0.63 2.30
C GLY A 77 6.35 -0.21 2.09
N ALA A 78 7.31 -1.13 2.21
CA ALA A 78 8.72 -0.87 1.92
C ALA A 78 8.95 -0.51 0.45
N LEU A 79 8.31 -1.22 -0.50
CA LEU A 79 8.34 -0.92 -1.93
C LEU A 79 7.72 0.46 -2.22
N THR A 80 6.55 0.75 -1.65
CA THR A 80 5.89 2.06 -1.79
C THR A 80 6.82 3.17 -1.28
N GLN A 81 7.47 2.96 -0.15
CA GLN A 81 8.43 3.91 0.40
C GLN A 81 9.65 4.10 -0.51
N ALA A 82 10.12 3.06 -1.20
CA ALA A 82 11.22 3.16 -2.17
C ALA A 82 10.86 4.03 -3.39
N PHE A 83 9.59 4.05 -3.80
CA PHE A 83 9.12 4.88 -4.91
C PHE A 83 8.80 6.34 -4.52
N ARG A 84 8.80 6.70 -3.23
CA ARG A 84 8.44 8.06 -2.78
C ARG A 84 9.35 9.16 -3.34
N ASP A 85 10.64 8.84 -3.50
CA ASP A 85 11.68 9.79 -3.90
C ASP A 85 11.96 9.77 -5.42
N VAL A 86 11.18 8.99 -6.19
CA VAL A 86 11.30 8.91 -7.65
C VAL A 86 10.90 10.23 -8.30
N ARG A 87 11.68 10.64 -9.30
CA ARG A 87 11.42 11.85 -10.10
C ARG A 87 11.36 11.51 -11.60
N PRO A 88 10.43 12.10 -12.35
CA PRO A 88 9.32 12.93 -11.87
C PRO A 88 8.34 12.13 -11.02
N ALA A 89 7.66 12.79 -10.06
CA ALA A 89 6.84 12.12 -9.04
C ALA A 89 5.73 11.23 -9.60
N TRP A 90 5.15 11.60 -10.75
CA TRP A 90 4.09 10.81 -11.38
C TRP A 90 4.57 9.42 -11.84
N THR A 91 5.83 9.28 -12.30
CA THR A 91 6.37 7.96 -12.72
C THR A 91 6.49 6.99 -11.56
N GLY A 92 6.91 7.45 -10.38
CA GLY A 92 6.90 6.63 -9.16
C GLY A 92 5.49 6.25 -8.73
N THR A 93 4.51 7.16 -8.90
CA THR A 93 3.11 6.87 -8.61
C THR A 93 2.55 5.80 -9.55
N VAL A 94 2.73 5.97 -10.86
CA VAL A 94 2.27 5.00 -11.88
C VAL A 94 2.94 3.64 -11.68
N ALA A 95 4.26 3.60 -11.47
CA ALA A 95 4.99 2.36 -11.20
C ALA A 95 4.44 1.65 -9.95
N GLY A 96 4.22 2.37 -8.85
CA GLY A 96 3.61 1.81 -7.63
C GLY A 96 2.18 1.31 -7.85
N MET A 97 1.37 2.04 -8.63
CA MET A 97 -0.03 1.68 -8.93
C MET A 97 -0.16 0.47 -9.88
N ILE A 98 0.85 0.12 -10.63
CA ILE A 98 0.83 -1.04 -11.55
C ILE A 98 1.55 -2.23 -10.92
N LEU A 99 2.81 -2.08 -10.56
CA LEU A 99 3.66 -3.19 -10.11
C LEU A 99 3.18 -3.82 -8.81
N LEU A 100 2.78 -2.98 -7.83
CA LEU A 100 2.35 -3.49 -6.53
C LEU A 100 0.98 -4.19 -6.58
N PRO A 101 -0.06 -3.61 -7.19
CA PRO A 101 -1.36 -4.26 -7.27
C PRO A 101 -1.34 -5.58 -8.04
N VAL A 102 -0.65 -5.67 -9.17
CA VAL A 102 -0.61 -6.91 -9.97
C VAL A 102 -0.11 -8.08 -9.14
N THR A 103 1.04 -7.94 -8.48
CA THR A 103 1.60 -9.01 -7.65
C THR A 103 0.75 -9.29 -6.41
N THR A 104 0.25 -8.24 -5.75
CA THR A 104 -0.55 -8.36 -4.53
C THR A 104 -1.86 -9.06 -4.77
N HIS A 105 -2.62 -8.64 -5.79
CA HIS A 105 -3.96 -9.19 -6.02
C HIS A 105 -3.93 -10.59 -6.59
N LEU A 106 -2.88 -10.95 -7.34
CA LEU A 106 -2.70 -12.34 -7.75
C LEU A 106 -2.50 -13.26 -6.54
N LEU A 107 -1.63 -12.90 -5.61
CA LEU A 107 -1.40 -13.68 -4.40
C LEU A 107 -2.64 -13.69 -3.49
N GLU A 108 -3.30 -12.55 -3.31
CA GLU A 108 -4.52 -12.42 -2.54
C GLU A 108 -5.64 -13.31 -3.12
N PHE A 109 -5.84 -13.27 -4.42
CA PHE A 109 -6.80 -14.13 -5.12
C PHE A 109 -6.51 -15.61 -4.86
N ILE A 110 -5.26 -16.07 -5.04
CA ILE A 110 -4.86 -17.46 -4.82
C ILE A 110 -5.15 -17.88 -3.38
N VAL A 111 -4.74 -17.10 -2.38
CA VAL A 111 -4.94 -17.42 -0.97
C VAL A 111 -6.43 -17.52 -0.63
N HIS A 112 -7.24 -16.56 -1.05
CA HIS A 112 -8.67 -16.57 -0.77
C HIS A 112 -9.44 -17.65 -1.55
N TYR A 113 -9.00 -17.96 -2.79
CA TYR A 113 -9.53 -19.08 -3.57
C TYR A 113 -9.30 -20.41 -2.87
N LEU A 114 -8.05 -20.67 -2.42
CA LEU A 114 -7.69 -21.90 -1.68
C LEU A 114 -8.41 -22.02 -0.32
N ARG A 115 -8.76 -20.88 0.28
CA ARG A 115 -9.50 -20.82 1.55
C ARG A 115 -11.02 -20.90 1.38
N GLY A 116 -11.52 -20.96 0.14
CA GLY A 116 -12.95 -21.05 -0.16
C GLY A 116 -13.74 -19.83 0.30
N THR A 117 -13.19 -18.61 0.12
CA THR A 117 -13.89 -17.37 0.48
C THR A 117 -15.18 -17.23 -0.33
N ALA A 118 -16.33 -17.16 0.33
CA ALA A 118 -17.65 -17.31 -0.27
C ALA A 118 -17.97 -16.25 -1.33
N ARG A 119 -17.60 -14.98 -1.09
CA ARG A 119 -17.84 -13.85 -2.01
C ARG A 119 -16.51 -13.33 -2.57
N LEU A 120 -15.72 -14.24 -3.16
CA LEU A 120 -14.37 -13.95 -3.62
C LEU A 120 -14.32 -12.80 -4.65
N GLY A 121 -15.17 -12.83 -5.67
CA GLY A 121 -15.18 -11.81 -6.72
C GLY A 121 -15.43 -10.40 -6.19
N GLU A 122 -16.42 -10.25 -5.31
CA GLU A 122 -16.74 -8.95 -4.69
C GLU A 122 -15.63 -8.50 -3.75
N SER A 123 -15.07 -9.41 -2.98
CA SER A 123 -13.96 -9.11 -2.05
C SER A 123 -12.72 -8.63 -2.81
N ILE A 124 -12.35 -9.29 -3.90
CA ILE A 124 -11.22 -8.90 -4.73
C ILE A 124 -11.50 -7.59 -5.47
N ALA A 125 -12.70 -7.38 -6.02
CA ALA A 125 -13.05 -6.11 -6.68
C ALA A 125 -12.94 -4.92 -5.72
N LEU A 126 -13.46 -5.07 -4.49
CA LEU A 126 -13.34 -4.05 -3.44
C LEU A 126 -11.88 -3.82 -3.05
N SER A 127 -11.09 -4.89 -2.94
CA SER A 127 -9.67 -4.84 -2.63
C SER A 127 -8.87 -4.10 -3.71
N VAL A 128 -9.15 -4.35 -4.99
CA VAL A 128 -8.51 -3.65 -6.13
C VAL A 128 -8.85 -2.16 -6.11
N ALA A 129 -10.12 -1.81 -5.97
CA ALA A 129 -10.56 -0.41 -5.90
C ALA A 129 -9.90 0.33 -4.71
N PHE A 130 -9.88 -0.31 -3.53
CA PHE A 130 -9.20 0.24 -2.36
C PHE A 130 -7.69 0.39 -2.57
N THR A 131 -7.04 -0.56 -3.27
CA THR A 131 -5.60 -0.50 -3.54
C THR A 131 -5.23 0.70 -4.39
N ALA A 132 -5.99 0.98 -5.44
CA ALA A 132 -5.73 2.13 -6.30
C ALA A 132 -5.73 3.44 -5.49
N LEU A 133 -6.76 3.63 -4.66
CA LEU A 133 -6.89 4.82 -3.82
C LEU A 133 -5.82 4.87 -2.72
N SER A 134 -5.64 3.76 -1.98
CA SER A 134 -4.71 3.71 -0.84
C SER A 134 -3.25 3.82 -1.25
N THR A 135 -2.85 3.24 -2.39
CA THR A 135 -1.47 3.37 -2.91
C THR A 135 -1.16 4.82 -3.26
N SER A 136 -2.09 5.49 -3.96
CA SER A 136 -1.94 6.91 -4.30
C SER A 136 -1.83 7.78 -3.04
N PHE A 137 -2.70 7.55 -2.06
CA PHE A 137 -2.67 8.25 -0.77
C PHE A 137 -1.38 7.95 0.01
N ASN A 138 -0.95 6.70 0.07
CA ASN A 138 0.27 6.32 0.79
C ASN A 138 1.51 6.97 0.19
N LEU A 139 1.66 6.98 -1.13
CA LEU A 139 2.76 7.68 -1.79
C LEU A 139 2.73 9.18 -1.49
N TYR A 140 1.54 9.78 -1.53
CA TYR A 140 1.35 11.18 -1.19
C TYR A 140 1.75 11.47 0.27
N ALA A 141 1.30 10.65 1.21
CA ALA A 141 1.60 10.78 2.64
C ALA A 141 3.08 10.53 2.95
N MET A 142 3.69 9.51 2.33
CA MET A 142 5.11 9.18 2.51
C MET A 142 6.03 10.27 1.98
N ARG A 143 5.66 10.95 0.88
CA ARG A 143 6.38 12.14 0.38
C ARG A 143 6.37 13.29 1.38
N ARG A 144 5.38 13.33 2.27
CA ARG A 144 5.27 14.30 3.39
C ARG A 144 5.81 13.77 4.71
N GLY A 145 6.54 12.64 4.68
CA GLY A 145 7.17 12.02 5.83
C GLY A 145 6.23 11.27 6.78
N ALA A 146 4.96 11.04 6.39
CA ALA A 146 4.04 10.21 7.16
C ALA A 146 4.12 8.73 6.73
N PHE A 147 3.83 7.79 7.65
CA PHE A 147 3.81 6.34 7.44
C PHE A 147 5.13 5.76 6.89
N THR A 148 6.24 6.48 7.07
CA THR A 148 7.58 5.98 6.75
C THR A 148 8.19 5.25 7.94
N VAL A 149 9.18 4.38 7.68
CA VAL A 149 10.01 3.72 8.68
C VAL A 149 11.47 4.01 8.41
N GLY A 150 12.33 3.82 9.42
CA GLY A 150 13.76 4.15 9.38
C GLY A 150 14.07 5.48 10.06
N ASP A 151 15.31 5.95 9.86
CA ASP A 151 15.83 7.16 10.50
C ASP A 151 14.98 8.39 10.12
N GLY A 152 14.64 9.21 11.11
CA GLY A 152 13.80 10.40 10.94
C GLY A 152 12.31 10.14 10.78
N SER A 153 11.84 8.88 10.89
CA SER A 153 10.40 8.56 10.84
C SER A 153 9.69 8.98 12.12
N HIS A 154 8.44 9.41 12.01
CA HIS A 154 7.60 9.76 13.17
C HIS A 154 7.00 8.51 13.83
N SER A 155 6.40 8.66 15.03
CA SER A 155 5.61 7.59 15.64
C SER A 155 4.31 7.35 14.83
N LEU A 156 3.75 6.13 14.95
CA LEU A 156 2.46 5.81 14.30
C LEU A 156 1.34 6.74 14.77
N TRP A 157 1.30 7.06 16.07
CA TRP A 157 0.27 7.94 16.64
C TRP A 157 0.35 9.36 16.07
N ARG A 158 1.56 9.88 15.87
CA ARG A 158 1.76 11.17 15.22
C ARG A 158 1.31 11.14 13.75
N ASP A 159 1.62 10.06 13.03
CA ASP A 159 1.18 9.87 11.66
C ASP A 159 -0.35 9.80 11.57
N LEU A 160 -1.00 9.05 12.47
CA LEU A 160 -2.47 8.95 12.55
C LEU A 160 -3.13 10.30 12.86
N GLY A 161 -2.56 11.10 13.77
CA GLY A 161 -3.06 12.45 14.05
C GLY A 161 -3.02 13.39 12.83
N ARG A 162 -2.13 13.13 11.86
CA ARG A 162 -2.02 13.89 10.60
C ARG A 162 -2.98 13.41 9.49
N VAL A 163 -3.59 12.23 9.64
CA VAL A 163 -4.45 11.63 8.59
C VAL A 163 -5.57 12.58 8.12
N PRO A 164 -6.35 13.24 9.00
CA PRO A 164 -7.41 14.14 8.54
C PRO A 164 -6.89 15.25 7.63
N THR A 165 -5.79 15.90 8.00
CA THR A 165 -5.17 16.95 7.19
C THR A 165 -4.63 16.41 5.88
N LEU A 166 -3.94 15.26 5.92
CA LEU A 166 -3.39 14.61 4.72
C LEU A 166 -4.50 14.20 3.74
N LEU A 167 -5.63 13.70 4.23
CA LEU A 167 -6.79 13.34 3.40
C LEU A 167 -7.43 14.57 2.75
N LEU A 168 -7.61 15.65 3.51
CA LEU A 168 -8.14 16.91 2.97
C LEU A 168 -7.23 17.49 1.88
N ASP A 169 -5.93 17.49 2.11
CA ASP A 169 -4.98 17.99 1.11
C ASP A 169 -4.88 17.07 -0.11
N PHE A 170 -4.93 15.76 0.08
CA PHE A 170 -4.94 14.78 -1.00
C PHE A 170 -6.18 14.94 -1.89
N SER A 171 -7.37 15.08 -1.28
CA SER A 171 -8.61 15.32 -2.04
C SER A 171 -8.56 16.62 -2.83
N ARG A 172 -8.01 17.71 -2.28
CA ARG A 172 -7.80 18.96 -3.00
C ARG A 172 -6.87 18.79 -4.21
N VAL A 173 -5.81 17.97 -4.08
CA VAL A 173 -4.88 17.69 -5.21
C VAL A 173 -5.60 16.91 -6.31
N ILE A 174 -6.41 15.90 -5.95
CA ILE A 174 -7.20 15.13 -6.93
C ILE A 174 -8.18 16.06 -7.67
N VAL A 175 -8.96 16.83 -6.92
CA VAL A 175 -9.95 17.78 -7.51
C VAL A 175 -9.27 18.76 -8.46
N ARG A 176 -8.18 19.40 -8.02
CA ARG A 176 -7.43 20.33 -8.89
C ARG A 176 -6.83 19.63 -10.12
N GLY A 177 -6.41 18.36 -9.99
CA GLY A 177 -5.95 17.55 -11.13
C GLY A 177 -7.05 17.33 -12.16
N ILE A 178 -8.24 16.93 -11.72
CA ILE A 178 -9.40 16.71 -12.59
C ILE A 178 -9.78 17.99 -13.35
N PHE A 179 -9.88 19.12 -12.65
CA PHE A 179 -10.24 20.42 -13.29
C PHE A 179 -9.13 21.03 -14.16
N ARG A 180 -7.90 20.50 -14.16
CA ARG A 180 -6.85 20.93 -15.11
C ARG A 180 -6.93 20.21 -16.45
N PHE A 181 -7.68 19.12 -16.54
CA PHE A 181 -7.85 18.30 -17.75
C PHE A 181 -9.27 18.39 -18.33
N ALA A 182 -10.18 19.09 -17.69
CA ALA A 182 -11.50 19.47 -18.19
C ALA A 182 -11.50 20.89 -18.77
#